data_f9576d6947a06d998e6347ce19f0b8c6
#
_entry.id   f9576d6947a06d998e6347ce19f0b8c6
#
_cell.length_a   1.000
_cell.length_b   1.000
_cell.length_c   1.000
_cell.angle_alpha   90.00
_cell.angle_beta   90.00
_cell.angle_gamma   90.00
#
_symmetry.space_group_name_H-M   'P 1'
#
loop_
_entity.id
_entity.type
_entity.pdbx_description
1 polymer ?
#
loop_
_entity_poly.entity_id
_entity_poly.type
_entity_poly.pdbx_seq_one_letter_code
_entity_poly.pdbx_strand_id
1 'polypeptide(L)'
;ATTFSTHLPISNPFFELQYRISKMTPAEKAEWTPQIRALERADHKRGIPLTGVSKSLVSSLRDYVAALHPTWTMTDFKFQYVVEVAAQFKCSLLNLIQVVLGIKCQQATVFVSHAWRYNNKRFLSCVAGLKNADKEHFWIDALTVNQFHDTSTHDFTWWSDTFLKCIETIGKTTLVLFPYTNPIPLTRAWCLFEIFCTHHKNRDLDIVMDDRESRSFRSALATGDFDFNGWVAKIDLANAEAWKEEDKANILSVVKSKLKGG
;
A
#
# COMPACT_ATOMS: atom_id res chain seq x y z
N ALA A 1 16.26 -14.91 21.95
CA ALA A 1 17.05 -15.41 20.82
C ALA A 1 16.06 -16.10 19.86
N THR A 2 15.65 -15.40 18.80
CA THR A 2 14.77 -15.94 17.78
C THR A 2 15.60 -16.84 16.88
N THR A 3 15.34 -18.14 16.95
CA THR A 3 15.93 -19.13 16.03
C THR A 3 15.37 -18.87 14.63
N PHE A 4 16.19 -18.34 13.74
CA PHE A 4 15.84 -18.13 12.34
C PHE A 4 15.67 -19.50 11.66
N SER A 5 14.46 -19.72 11.11
CA SER A 5 14.16 -20.91 10.30
C SER A 5 15.01 -20.88 9.03
N THR A 6 15.70 -21.98 8.73
CA THR A 6 16.76 -22.13 7.74
C THR A 6 16.30 -22.20 6.28
N HIS A 7 15.11 -21.74 5.91
CA HIS A 7 14.52 -21.94 4.58
C HIS A 7 14.24 -20.69 3.74
N LEU A 8 14.60 -19.49 4.24
CA LEU A 8 14.63 -18.32 3.36
C LEU A 8 16.00 -18.25 2.66
N PRO A 9 16.03 -18.13 1.35
CA PRO A 9 17.29 -17.87 0.68
C PRO A 9 17.86 -16.54 1.20
N ILE A 10 19.15 -16.53 1.53
CA ILE A 10 19.93 -15.32 1.92
C ILE A 10 19.75 -14.18 0.89
N SER A 11 19.24 -14.49 -0.29
CA SER A 11 18.96 -13.58 -1.40
C SER A 11 17.62 -12.83 -1.31
N ASN A 12 16.79 -13.03 -0.27
CA ASN A 12 15.55 -12.25 -0.16
C ASN A 12 15.86 -10.81 0.28
N PRO A 13 15.51 -9.77 -0.50
CA PRO A 13 15.92 -8.40 -0.25
C PRO A 13 15.40 -7.83 1.08
N PHE A 14 14.26 -8.29 1.60
CA PHE A 14 13.74 -7.83 2.89
C PHE A 14 14.50 -8.41 4.07
N PHE A 15 14.95 -9.65 3.96
CA PHE A 15 15.83 -10.26 4.95
C PHE A 15 17.22 -9.60 4.90
N GLU A 16 17.77 -9.39 3.71
CA GLU A 16 19.05 -8.74 3.51
C GLU A 16 19.05 -7.31 4.04
N LEU A 17 17.98 -6.53 3.77
CA LEU A 17 17.82 -5.18 4.28
C LEU A 17 17.84 -5.15 5.81
N GLN A 18 17.04 -5.99 6.45
CA GLN A 18 16.98 -6.09 7.91
C GLN A 18 18.34 -6.46 8.50
N TYR A 19 19.03 -7.42 7.87
CA TYR A 19 20.37 -7.83 8.29
C TYR A 19 21.39 -6.70 8.15
N ARG A 20 21.46 -6.02 6.99
CA ARG A 20 22.39 -4.90 6.77
C ARG A 20 22.14 -3.76 7.76
N ILE A 21 20.89 -3.39 7.99
CA ILE A 21 20.55 -2.35 8.98
C ILE A 21 20.95 -2.75 10.40
N SER A 22 20.77 -4.02 10.79
CA SER A 22 21.15 -4.52 12.11
C SER A 22 22.66 -4.58 12.33
N LYS A 23 23.47 -4.64 11.27
CA LYS A 23 24.94 -4.71 11.28
C LYS A 23 25.61 -3.43 10.80
N MET A 24 24.81 -2.41 10.47
CA MET A 24 25.28 -1.16 9.90
C MET A 24 26.35 -0.48 10.77
N THR A 25 27.45 -0.16 10.13
CA THR A 25 28.55 0.61 10.73
C THR A 25 28.26 2.11 10.72
N PRO A 26 28.92 2.93 11.57
CA PRO A 26 28.83 4.38 11.47
C PRO A 26 29.24 4.96 10.11
N ALA A 27 30.22 4.32 9.42
CA ALA A 27 30.68 4.73 8.10
C ALA A 27 29.58 4.52 7.04
N GLU A 28 28.94 3.35 7.01
CA GLU A 28 27.81 3.06 6.11
C GLU A 28 26.63 4.00 6.38
N LYS A 29 26.33 4.30 7.65
CA LYS A 29 25.29 5.27 7.99
C LYS A 29 25.61 6.66 7.44
N ALA A 30 26.86 7.09 7.54
CA ALA A 30 27.33 8.37 7.03
C ALA A 30 27.27 8.43 5.50
N GLU A 31 27.54 7.32 4.81
CA GLU A 31 27.45 7.19 3.35
C GLU A 31 26.00 7.20 2.86
N TRP A 32 25.10 6.43 3.49
CA TRP A 32 23.71 6.27 3.04
C TRP A 32 22.81 7.46 3.37
N THR A 33 23.06 8.14 4.51
CA THR A 33 22.22 9.26 4.95
C THR A 33 22.03 10.35 3.89
N PRO A 34 23.08 10.91 3.24
CA PRO A 34 22.90 11.96 2.24
C PRO A 34 22.14 11.47 1.00
N GLN A 35 22.32 10.22 0.59
CA GLN A 35 21.63 9.61 -0.54
C GLN A 35 20.13 9.45 -0.25
N ILE A 36 19.78 8.91 0.92
CA ILE A 36 18.39 8.80 1.38
C ILE A 36 17.73 10.17 1.46
N ARG A 37 18.41 11.16 2.05
CA ARG A 37 17.91 12.53 2.13
C ARG A 37 17.73 13.19 0.76
N ALA A 38 18.52 12.82 -0.23
CA ALA A 38 18.33 13.29 -1.60
C ALA A 38 17.04 12.76 -2.23
N LEU A 39 16.71 11.48 -2.01
CA LEU A 39 15.47 10.87 -2.47
C LEU A 39 14.25 11.48 -1.76
N GLU A 40 14.29 11.62 -0.43
CA GLU A 40 13.21 12.25 0.35
C GLU A 40 12.96 13.70 -0.10
N ARG A 41 14.03 14.48 -0.36
CA ARG A 41 13.89 15.84 -0.91
C ARG A 41 13.29 15.86 -2.30
N ALA A 42 13.61 14.88 -3.16
CA ALA A 42 13.03 14.76 -4.48
C ALA A 42 11.52 14.49 -4.42
N ASP A 43 11.08 13.63 -3.50
CA ASP A 43 9.68 13.37 -3.24
C ASP A 43 8.98 14.64 -2.70
N HIS A 44 9.59 15.31 -1.73
CA HIS A 44 9.06 16.56 -1.17
C HIS A 44 8.95 17.67 -2.23
N LYS A 45 9.95 17.82 -3.11
CA LYS A 45 9.93 18.81 -4.21
C LYS A 45 8.80 18.55 -5.20
N ARG A 46 8.48 17.29 -5.46
CA ARG A 46 7.31 16.89 -6.28
C ARG A 46 5.98 17.08 -5.55
N GLY A 47 6.01 17.23 -4.23
CA GLY A 47 4.85 17.31 -3.36
C GLY A 47 4.14 15.97 -3.12
N ILE A 48 4.59 14.90 -3.77
CA ILE A 48 4.03 13.54 -3.66
C ILE A 48 5.12 12.49 -3.90
N PRO A 49 5.13 11.36 -3.15
CA PRO A 49 5.97 10.23 -3.45
C PRO A 49 5.34 9.41 -4.60
N LEU A 50 6.07 9.25 -5.69
CA LEU A 50 5.58 8.51 -6.87
C LEU A 50 6.38 7.23 -7.14
N THR A 51 7.29 6.85 -6.26
CA THR A 51 8.08 5.65 -6.44
C THR A 51 7.23 4.40 -6.24
N GLY A 52 7.30 3.46 -7.18
CA GLY A 52 6.58 2.20 -7.15
C GLY A 52 7.49 1.01 -6.91
N VAL A 53 6.91 -0.05 -6.35
CA VAL A 53 7.56 -1.34 -6.13
C VAL A 53 7.31 -2.28 -7.30
N SER A 54 8.36 -2.95 -7.79
CA SER A 54 8.23 -3.94 -8.87
C SER A 54 7.54 -5.24 -8.39
N LYS A 55 7.01 -6.02 -9.33
CA LYS A 55 6.46 -7.36 -9.05
C LYS A 55 7.46 -8.25 -8.33
N SER A 56 8.74 -8.21 -8.72
CA SER A 56 9.77 -9.03 -8.07
C SER A 56 9.93 -8.68 -6.60
N LEU A 57 9.94 -7.40 -6.24
CA LEU A 57 9.96 -6.96 -4.84
C LEU A 57 8.68 -7.32 -4.10
N VAL A 58 7.50 -7.18 -4.72
CA VAL A 58 6.22 -7.62 -4.13
C VAL A 58 6.25 -9.12 -3.84
N SER A 59 6.75 -9.93 -4.77
CA SER A 59 6.90 -11.37 -4.59
C SER A 59 7.89 -11.72 -3.48
N SER A 60 9.03 -11.03 -3.43
CA SER A 60 10.01 -11.21 -2.36
C SER A 60 9.44 -10.85 -0.98
N LEU A 61 8.66 -9.79 -0.88
CA LEU A 61 7.98 -9.42 0.36
C LEU A 61 6.94 -10.46 0.77
N ARG A 62 6.13 -10.95 -0.18
CA ARG A 62 5.18 -12.03 0.06
C ARG A 62 5.89 -13.27 0.63
N ASP A 63 7.01 -13.65 0.04
CA ASP A 63 7.75 -14.85 0.45
C ASP A 63 8.41 -14.64 1.82
N TYR A 64 8.93 -13.43 2.10
CA TYR A 64 9.45 -13.05 3.41
C TYR A 64 8.37 -13.17 4.50
N VAL A 65 7.21 -12.54 4.32
CA VAL A 65 6.13 -12.60 5.32
C VAL A 65 5.51 -13.98 5.41
N ALA A 66 5.42 -14.73 4.31
CA ALA A 66 4.88 -16.09 4.33
C ALA A 66 5.73 -17.06 5.15
N ALA A 67 7.06 -16.88 5.11
CA ALA A 67 8.00 -17.75 5.82
C ALA A 67 8.18 -17.39 7.29
N LEU A 68 8.24 -16.12 7.63
CA LEU A 68 8.57 -15.64 8.98
C LEU A 68 7.36 -15.16 9.77
N HIS A 69 6.35 -14.60 9.09
CA HIS A 69 5.25 -13.88 9.71
C HIS A 69 3.91 -14.16 9.00
N PRO A 70 3.48 -15.44 8.87
CA PRO A 70 2.34 -15.83 8.03
C PRO A 70 1.00 -15.23 8.45
N THR A 71 0.90 -14.74 9.68
CA THR A 71 -0.31 -14.13 10.25
C THR A 71 -0.33 -12.61 10.15
N TRP A 72 0.80 -11.98 9.81
CA TRP A 72 0.87 -10.52 9.76
C TRP A 72 -0.13 -9.90 8.79
N THR A 73 -0.72 -8.81 9.25
CA THR A 73 -1.47 -7.85 8.44
C THR A 73 -0.54 -6.76 7.89
N MET A 74 -1.05 -5.88 7.02
CA MET A 74 -0.28 -4.70 6.59
C MET A 74 0.01 -3.75 7.74
N THR A 75 -0.87 -3.68 8.75
CA THR A 75 -0.63 -2.95 9.99
C THR A 75 0.56 -3.51 10.76
N ASP A 76 0.61 -4.84 10.95
CA ASP A 76 1.73 -5.50 11.62
C ASP A 76 3.05 -5.27 10.85
N PHE A 77 3.02 -5.40 9.53
CA PHE A 77 4.19 -5.16 8.69
C PHE A 77 4.71 -3.72 8.84
N LYS A 78 3.82 -2.73 8.84
CA LYS A 78 4.22 -1.34 9.10
C LYS A 78 4.96 -1.21 10.43
N PHE A 79 4.34 -1.65 11.52
CA PHE A 79 4.88 -1.38 12.85
C PHE A 79 6.04 -2.28 13.22
N GLN A 80 6.03 -3.54 12.81
CA GLN A 80 7.03 -4.53 13.22
C GLN A 80 8.18 -4.69 12.22
N TYR A 81 8.08 -4.11 11.03
CA TYR A 81 9.15 -4.14 10.03
C TYR A 81 9.52 -2.75 9.52
N VAL A 82 8.59 -2.03 8.86
CA VAL A 82 8.91 -0.76 8.19
C VAL A 82 9.46 0.27 9.17
N VAL A 83 8.76 0.46 10.29
CA VAL A 83 9.16 1.43 11.32
C VAL A 83 10.48 1.02 11.97
N GLU A 84 10.70 -0.25 12.26
CA GLU A 84 11.94 -0.72 12.89
C GLU A 84 13.15 -0.57 11.96
N VAL A 85 13.02 -1.05 10.71
CA VAL A 85 14.13 -1.05 9.76
C VAL A 85 14.51 0.36 9.32
N ALA A 86 13.53 1.25 9.14
CA ALA A 86 13.77 2.62 8.71
C ALA A 86 13.99 3.61 9.87
N ALA A 87 13.92 3.19 11.14
CA ALA A 87 13.98 4.06 12.33
C ALA A 87 15.18 5.02 12.36
N GLN A 88 16.36 4.55 11.97
CA GLN A 88 17.58 5.34 12.04
C GLN A 88 17.66 6.43 10.96
N PHE A 89 16.91 6.28 9.88
CA PHE A 89 16.90 7.21 8.74
C PHE A 89 15.61 8.02 8.66
N LYS A 90 14.52 7.56 9.26
CA LYS A 90 13.18 8.16 9.20
C LYS A 90 12.79 8.48 7.75
N CYS A 91 12.75 7.47 6.91
CA CYS A 91 12.49 7.57 5.47
C CYS A 91 11.45 6.54 5.02
N SER A 92 11.01 6.62 3.75
CA SER A 92 10.20 5.57 3.16
C SER A 92 11.00 4.27 3.01
N LEU A 93 10.32 3.12 3.06
CA LEU A 93 10.98 1.83 2.91
C LEU A 93 11.61 1.69 1.51
N LEU A 94 10.97 2.20 0.46
CA LEU A 94 11.53 2.13 -0.89
C LEU A 94 12.78 2.99 -1.05
N ASN A 95 12.85 4.17 -0.44
CA ASN A 95 14.06 4.98 -0.46
C ASN A 95 15.22 4.27 0.27
N LEU A 96 14.91 3.57 1.37
CA LEU A 96 15.91 2.77 2.08
C LEU A 96 16.41 1.58 1.24
N ILE A 97 15.50 0.83 0.61
CA ILE A 97 15.82 -0.29 -0.29
C ILE A 97 16.71 0.17 -1.44
N GLN A 98 16.39 1.31 -2.06
CA GLN A 98 17.19 1.85 -3.17
C GLN A 98 18.64 2.13 -2.77
N VAL A 99 18.85 2.73 -1.60
CA VAL A 99 20.20 3.12 -1.16
C VAL A 99 20.97 1.95 -0.58
N VAL A 100 20.36 1.19 0.33
CA VAL A 100 21.08 0.12 1.07
C VAL A 100 21.32 -1.12 0.21
N LEU A 101 20.36 -1.48 -0.65
CA LEU A 101 20.47 -2.67 -1.50
C LEU A 101 20.84 -2.34 -2.96
N GLY A 102 20.87 -1.07 -3.36
CA GLY A 102 21.12 -0.68 -4.74
C GLY A 102 20.00 -1.08 -5.71
N ILE A 103 18.82 -1.43 -5.22
CA ILE A 103 17.68 -1.86 -6.05
C ILE A 103 17.00 -0.63 -6.63
N LYS A 104 17.02 -0.49 -7.97
CA LYS A 104 16.35 0.63 -8.63
C LYS A 104 14.83 0.46 -8.59
N CYS A 105 14.14 1.43 -8.03
CA CYS A 105 12.70 1.57 -8.12
C CYS A 105 12.34 2.60 -9.22
N GLN A 106 11.20 2.40 -9.86
CA GLN A 106 10.72 3.27 -10.93
C GLN A 106 9.47 4.03 -10.47
N GLN A 107 9.00 4.95 -11.30
CA GLN A 107 7.72 5.60 -11.05
C GLN A 107 6.59 4.57 -11.07
N ALA A 108 5.66 4.70 -10.14
CA ALA A 108 4.50 3.83 -10.06
C ALA A 108 3.60 4.00 -11.30
N THR A 109 3.05 2.88 -11.75
CA THR A 109 2.11 2.78 -12.86
C THR A 109 0.73 2.31 -12.40
N VAL A 110 0.64 1.80 -11.18
CA VAL A 110 -0.60 1.34 -10.56
C VAL A 110 -0.66 1.80 -9.11
N PHE A 111 -1.71 2.52 -8.75
CA PHE A 111 -2.06 2.83 -7.35
C PHE A 111 -2.83 1.65 -6.76
N VAL A 112 -2.40 1.10 -5.62
CA VAL A 112 -3.02 -0.07 -4.99
C VAL A 112 -3.82 0.34 -3.77
N SER A 113 -5.14 0.38 -3.93
CA SER A 113 -6.10 0.58 -2.84
C SER A 113 -6.36 -0.72 -2.09
N HIS A 114 -6.21 -0.71 -0.76
CA HIS A 114 -6.37 -1.92 0.05
C HIS A 114 -6.69 -1.62 1.52
N ALA A 115 -7.22 -2.61 2.22
CA ALA A 115 -7.43 -2.50 3.66
C ALA A 115 -6.19 -2.97 4.45
N TRP A 116 -5.70 -2.16 5.38
CA TRP A 116 -4.50 -2.45 6.18
C TRP A 116 -4.64 -3.68 7.10
N ARG A 117 -5.86 -4.11 7.40
CA ARG A 117 -6.13 -5.34 8.17
C ARG A 117 -6.11 -6.62 7.33
N TYR A 118 -5.81 -6.52 6.04
CA TYR A 118 -5.61 -7.71 5.23
C TYR A 118 -4.40 -8.51 5.68
N ASN A 119 -4.52 -9.85 5.64
CA ASN A 119 -3.36 -10.72 5.75
C ASN A 119 -2.38 -10.39 4.63
N ASN A 120 -1.15 -10.09 5.02
CA ASN A 120 -0.14 -9.51 4.14
C ASN A 120 0.23 -10.45 2.98
N LYS A 121 0.46 -11.75 3.28
CA LYS A 121 0.73 -12.74 2.25
C LYS A 121 -0.38 -12.80 1.19
N ARG A 122 -1.64 -12.81 1.64
CA ARG A 122 -2.80 -12.88 0.75
C ARG A 122 -2.92 -11.64 -0.12
N PHE A 123 -2.78 -10.47 0.49
CA PHE A 123 -2.77 -9.17 -0.21
C PHE A 123 -1.67 -9.11 -1.28
N LEU A 124 -0.43 -9.41 -0.91
CA LEU A 124 0.71 -9.37 -1.83
C LEU A 124 0.59 -10.41 -2.96
N SER A 125 -0.06 -11.56 -2.70
CA SER A 125 -0.37 -12.55 -3.75
C SER A 125 -1.34 -12.01 -4.78
N CYS A 126 -2.37 -11.24 -4.37
CA CYS A 126 -3.27 -10.56 -5.31
C CYS A 126 -2.51 -9.57 -6.20
N VAL A 127 -1.64 -8.73 -5.60
CA VAL A 127 -0.87 -7.72 -6.36
C VAL A 127 0.12 -8.39 -7.32
N ALA A 128 0.87 -9.40 -6.87
CA ALA A 128 1.83 -10.12 -7.71
C ALA A 128 1.14 -10.92 -8.84
N GLY A 129 -0.11 -11.33 -8.64
CA GLY A 129 -0.91 -12.07 -9.61
C GLY A 129 -1.64 -11.22 -10.66
N LEU A 130 -1.51 -9.90 -10.60
CA LEU A 130 -2.14 -9.01 -11.56
C LEU A 130 -1.67 -9.29 -13.00
N LYS A 131 -2.59 -9.18 -13.95
CA LYS A 131 -2.26 -9.28 -15.38
C LYS A 131 -1.24 -8.19 -15.74
N ASN A 132 -0.19 -8.58 -16.43
CA ASN A 132 0.94 -7.71 -16.78
C ASN A 132 1.76 -7.17 -15.58
N ALA A 133 1.65 -7.77 -14.40
CA ALA A 133 2.39 -7.33 -13.21
C ALA A 133 3.91 -7.18 -13.43
N ASP A 134 4.50 -7.93 -14.37
CA ASP A 134 5.93 -7.84 -14.71
C ASP A 134 6.33 -6.49 -15.34
N LYS A 135 5.37 -5.75 -15.89
CA LYS A 135 5.56 -4.42 -16.51
C LYS A 135 5.12 -3.28 -15.60
N GLU A 136 4.47 -3.59 -14.48
CA GLU A 136 3.88 -2.61 -13.58
C GLU A 136 4.78 -2.33 -12.38
N HIS A 137 4.66 -1.11 -11.87
CA HIS A 137 5.25 -0.66 -10.61
C HIS A 137 4.12 -0.19 -9.70
N PHE A 138 4.01 -0.81 -8.55
CA PHE A 138 2.87 -0.65 -7.64
C PHE A 138 3.14 0.43 -6.59
N TRP A 139 2.26 1.40 -6.51
CA TRP A 139 2.23 2.32 -5.39
C TRP A 139 1.47 1.68 -4.23
N ILE A 140 2.17 1.36 -3.16
CA ILE A 140 1.62 0.80 -1.92
C ILE A 140 2.05 1.73 -0.79
N ASP A 141 1.11 2.37 -0.14
CA ASP A 141 1.33 3.43 0.85
C ASP A 141 2.35 3.05 1.94
N ALA A 142 2.23 1.84 2.51
CA ALA A 142 3.14 1.35 3.54
C ALA A 142 4.61 1.25 3.08
N LEU A 143 4.88 1.11 1.78
CA LEU A 143 6.22 1.00 1.19
C LEU A 143 6.73 2.33 0.68
N THR A 144 5.85 3.08 0.01
CA THR A 144 6.19 4.28 -0.77
C THR A 144 6.22 5.53 0.10
N VAL A 145 5.26 5.67 1.03
CA VAL A 145 5.16 6.85 1.89
C VAL A 145 6.07 6.70 3.10
N ASN A 146 6.72 7.78 3.49
CA ASN A 146 7.49 7.83 4.73
C ASN A 146 6.55 7.68 5.94
N GLN A 147 6.71 6.59 6.70
CA GLN A 147 5.84 6.24 7.82
C GLN A 147 6.19 6.95 9.15
N PHE A 148 7.22 7.82 9.15
CA PHE A 148 7.68 8.59 10.30
C PHE A 148 7.16 10.02 10.33
N HIS A 149 6.30 10.40 9.38
CA HIS A 149 5.68 11.70 9.44
C HIS A 149 4.76 11.77 10.65
N ASP A 150 5.10 12.68 11.53
CA ASP A 150 4.28 13.06 12.65
C ASP A 150 2.94 13.64 12.14
N THR A 151 1.87 13.36 12.86
CA THR A 151 0.54 13.94 12.59
C THR A 151 0.54 15.47 12.68
N SER A 152 1.60 16.07 13.26
CA SER A 152 1.83 17.53 13.27
C SER A 152 2.33 18.08 11.93
N THR A 153 2.92 17.23 11.06
CA THR A 153 3.49 17.63 9.77
C THR A 153 2.63 17.25 8.58
N HIS A 154 1.72 16.27 8.76
CA HIS A 154 0.82 15.78 7.71
C HIS A 154 -0.60 15.65 8.27
N ASP A 155 -1.36 16.74 8.08
CA ASP A 155 -2.78 16.77 8.38
C ASP A 155 -3.62 16.01 7.34
N PHE A 156 -4.92 16.00 7.54
CA PHE A 156 -5.86 15.40 6.59
C PHE A 156 -5.71 15.98 5.17
N THR A 157 -5.49 17.30 5.06
CA THR A 157 -5.38 17.99 3.76
C THR A 157 -4.19 17.47 2.99
N TRP A 158 -3.05 17.27 3.65
CA TRP A 158 -1.86 16.68 3.02
C TRP A 158 -2.13 15.28 2.49
N TRP A 159 -2.78 14.42 3.29
CA TRP A 159 -3.09 13.04 2.88
C TRP A 159 -4.08 12.99 1.72
N SER A 160 -5.16 13.76 1.80
CA SER A 160 -6.19 13.80 0.75
C SER A 160 -5.65 14.34 -0.56
N ASP A 161 -4.83 15.39 -0.52
CA ASP A 161 -4.17 15.95 -1.70
C ASP A 161 -3.12 14.99 -2.27
N THR A 162 -2.36 14.31 -1.41
CA THR A 162 -1.37 13.32 -1.84
C THR A 162 -2.03 12.17 -2.58
N PHE A 163 -3.07 11.56 -2.02
CA PHE A 163 -3.78 10.47 -2.70
C PHE A 163 -4.41 10.92 -4.01
N LEU A 164 -5.09 12.07 -4.01
CA LEU A 164 -5.69 12.62 -5.22
C LEU A 164 -4.66 12.84 -6.34
N LYS A 165 -3.53 13.47 -6.01
CA LYS A 165 -2.44 13.75 -6.97
C LYS A 165 -1.73 12.47 -7.42
N CYS A 166 -1.49 11.51 -6.51
CA CYS A 166 -0.90 10.21 -6.86
C CYS A 166 -1.81 9.46 -7.83
N ILE A 167 -3.10 9.33 -7.54
CA ILE A 167 -4.08 8.66 -8.40
C ILE A 167 -4.17 9.34 -9.76
N GLU A 168 -4.24 10.68 -9.77
CA GLU A 168 -4.27 11.46 -11.02
C GLU A 168 -3.02 11.26 -11.88
N THR A 169 -1.84 11.26 -11.27
CA THR A 169 -0.54 11.13 -11.96
C THR A 169 -0.28 9.70 -12.43
N ILE A 170 -0.61 8.71 -11.61
CA ILE A 170 -0.43 7.29 -11.92
C ILE A 170 -1.43 6.84 -13.00
N GLY A 171 -2.67 7.33 -12.93
CA GLY A 171 -3.67 7.12 -13.96
C GLY A 171 -4.44 5.81 -13.87
N LYS A 172 -4.03 4.87 -13.01
CA LYS A 172 -4.66 3.57 -12.82
C LYS A 172 -4.70 3.21 -11.34
N THR A 173 -5.88 2.84 -10.84
CA THR A 173 -6.08 2.31 -9.49
C THR A 173 -6.49 0.85 -9.55
N THR A 174 -5.89 0.01 -8.72
CA THR A 174 -6.33 -1.36 -8.49
C THR A 174 -6.82 -1.50 -7.05
N LEU A 175 -8.10 -1.79 -6.90
CA LEU A 175 -8.72 -2.12 -5.61
C LEU A 175 -8.57 -3.61 -5.33
N VAL A 176 -7.83 -3.95 -4.28
CA VAL A 176 -7.75 -5.34 -3.79
C VAL A 176 -8.95 -5.61 -2.89
N LEU A 177 -9.83 -6.53 -3.32
CA LEU A 177 -11.13 -6.74 -2.70
C LEU A 177 -11.31 -8.18 -2.23
N PHE A 178 -11.43 -8.38 -0.92
CA PHE A 178 -11.85 -9.63 -0.30
C PHE A 178 -12.29 -9.41 1.17
N PRO A 179 -13.10 -10.30 1.75
CA PRO A 179 -13.91 -11.33 1.05
C PRO A 179 -14.98 -10.67 0.17
N TYR A 180 -15.34 -11.28 -0.95
CA TYR A 180 -16.34 -10.70 -1.84
C TYR A 180 -17.73 -10.56 -1.19
N THR A 181 -18.06 -11.44 -0.25
CA THR A 181 -19.35 -11.41 0.48
C THR A 181 -19.46 -10.22 1.45
N ASN A 182 -18.34 -9.73 1.97
CA ASN A 182 -18.27 -8.58 2.86
C ASN A 182 -16.96 -7.80 2.63
N PRO A 183 -16.85 -7.06 1.52
CA PRO A 183 -15.58 -6.48 1.09
C PRO A 183 -15.11 -5.37 2.03
N ILE A 184 -14.04 -5.67 2.76
CA ILE A 184 -13.47 -4.78 3.77
C ILE A 184 -13.15 -3.37 3.22
N PRO A 185 -12.59 -3.18 2.01
CA PRO A 185 -12.28 -1.84 1.51
C PRO A 185 -13.52 -0.97 1.35
N LEU A 186 -14.68 -1.56 1.05
CA LEU A 186 -15.92 -0.81 0.88
C LEU A 186 -16.53 -0.31 2.20
N THR A 187 -15.99 -0.76 3.34
CA THR A 187 -16.33 -0.25 4.68
C THR A 187 -15.28 0.71 5.24
N ARG A 188 -14.25 1.08 4.45
CA ARG A 188 -13.14 1.95 4.87
C ARG A 188 -13.22 3.31 4.21
N ALA A 189 -13.25 4.38 5.00
CA ALA A 189 -13.38 5.75 4.50
C ALA A 189 -12.29 6.12 3.49
N TRP A 190 -11.02 5.79 3.76
CA TRP A 190 -9.91 6.07 2.84
C TRP A 190 -10.01 5.28 1.54
N CYS A 191 -10.38 3.98 1.57
CA CYS A 191 -10.55 3.21 0.34
C CYS A 191 -11.71 3.75 -0.51
N LEU A 192 -12.81 4.15 0.11
CA LEU A 192 -13.93 4.81 -0.59
C LEU A 192 -13.51 6.16 -1.18
N PHE A 193 -12.66 6.91 -0.48
CA PHE A 193 -12.08 8.15 -1.00
C PHE A 193 -11.17 7.92 -2.20
N GLU A 194 -10.34 6.89 -2.19
CA GLU A 194 -9.46 6.50 -3.31
C GLU A 194 -10.28 6.10 -4.54
N ILE A 195 -11.36 5.32 -4.36
CA ILE A 195 -12.32 5.00 -5.43
C ILE A 195 -12.96 6.28 -5.99
N PHE A 196 -13.43 7.17 -5.10
CA PHE A 196 -13.98 8.45 -5.49
C PHE A 196 -12.98 9.30 -6.27
N CYS A 197 -11.75 9.42 -5.81
CA CYS A 197 -10.68 10.16 -6.49
C CYS A 197 -10.41 9.60 -7.89
N THR A 198 -10.35 8.27 -8.01
CA THR A 198 -10.13 7.58 -9.29
C THR A 198 -11.24 7.93 -10.30
N HIS A 199 -12.50 7.84 -9.87
CA HIS A 199 -13.63 8.20 -10.71
C HIS A 199 -13.66 9.71 -11.04
N HIS A 200 -13.49 10.57 -10.01
CA HIS A 200 -13.50 12.02 -10.16
C HIS A 200 -12.42 12.55 -11.12
N LYS A 201 -11.27 11.87 -11.18
CA LYS A 201 -10.18 12.19 -12.09
C LYS A 201 -10.26 11.46 -13.42
N ASN A 202 -11.34 10.72 -13.68
CA ASN A 202 -11.54 9.92 -14.88
C ASN A 202 -10.33 9.00 -15.16
N ARG A 203 -9.95 8.22 -14.14
CA ARG A 203 -8.85 7.26 -14.17
C ARG A 203 -9.36 5.83 -14.14
N ASP A 204 -8.55 4.90 -14.62
CA ASP A 204 -8.92 3.50 -14.68
C ASP A 204 -9.03 2.89 -13.28
N LEU A 205 -10.10 2.17 -13.02
CA LEU A 205 -10.33 1.40 -11.79
C LEU A 205 -10.46 -0.08 -12.12
N ASP A 206 -9.47 -0.85 -11.67
CA ASP A 206 -9.54 -2.32 -11.71
C ASP A 206 -9.87 -2.86 -10.31
N ILE A 207 -10.64 -3.95 -10.25
CA ILE A 207 -10.88 -4.70 -9.02
C ILE A 207 -10.20 -6.06 -9.14
N VAL A 208 -9.41 -6.42 -8.13
CA VAL A 208 -8.73 -7.71 -8.06
C VAL A 208 -9.11 -8.46 -6.79
N MET A 209 -9.33 -9.75 -6.96
CA MET A 209 -9.53 -10.74 -5.90
C MET A 209 -8.50 -11.85 -6.07
N ASP A 210 -8.16 -12.57 -4.99
CA ASP A 210 -7.39 -13.79 -5.16
C ASP A 210 -8.19 -14.87 -5.93
N ASP A 211 -7.49 -15.91 -6.38
CA ASP A 211 -8.12 -16.96 -7.20
C ASP A 211 -9.27 -17.69 -6.49
N ARG A 212 -9.19 -17.84 -5.17
CA ARG A 212 -10.25 -18.49 -4.39
C ARG A 212 -11.49 -17.62 -4.33
N GLU A 213 -11.32 -16.33 -3.99
CA GLU A 213 -12.41 -15.35 -3.99
C GLU A 213 -13.03 -15.19 -5.37
N SER A 214 -12.21 -15.09 -6.41
CA SER A 214 -12.67 -14.96 -7.79
C SER A 214 -13.51 -16.17 -8.24
N ARG A 215 -13.10 -17.39 -7.89
CA ARG A 215 -13.88 -18.59 -8.19
C ARG A 215 -15.20 -18.60 -7.43
N SER A 216 -15.18 -18.32 -6.14
CA SER A 216 -16.38 -18.28 -5.31
C SER A 216 -17.37 -17.22 -5.77
N PHE A 217 -16.87 -16.02 -6.11
CA PHE A 217 -17.68 -14.92 -6.65
C PHE A 217 -18.33 -15.28 -7.98
N ARG A 218 -17.57 -15.86 -8.92
CA ARG A 218 -18.11 -16.32 -10.21
C ARG A 218 -19.16 -17.43 -10.03
N SER A 219 -18.94 -18.34 -9.10
CA SER A 219 -19.92 -19.37 -8.77
C SER A 219 -21.23 -18.76 -8.26
N ALA A 220 -21.13 -17.82 -7.30
CA ALA A 220 -22.31 -17.15 -6.75
C ALA A 220 -23.08 -16.34 -7.82
N LEU A 221 -22.37 -15.71 -8.77
CA LEU A 221 -23.00 -15.05 -9.90
C LEU A 221 -23.71 -16.04 -10.83
N ALA A 222 -23.10 -17.19 -11.10
CA ALA A 222 -23.66 -18.19 -12.01
C ALA A 222 -24.89 -18.89 -11.42
N THR A 223 -24.96 -19.06 -10.10
CA THR A 223 -26.10 -19.68 -9.40
C THR A 223 -27.19 -18.68 -9.01
N GLY A 224 -26.95 -17.38 -9.16
CA GLY A 224 -27.88 -16.32 -8.75
C GLY A 224 -27.88 -16.07 -7.22
N ASP A 225 -26.92 -16.64 -6.49
CA ASP A 225 -26.80 -16.50 -5.03
C ASP A 225 -26.10 -15.20 -4.60
N PHE A 226 -25.69 -14.36 -5.56
CA PHE A 226 -25.03 -13.10 -5.24
C PHE A 226 -26.05 -11.98 -5.02
N ASP A 227 -26.15 -11.53 -3.78
CA ASP A 227 -26.98 -10.36 -3.42
C ASP A 227 -26.26 -9.05 -3.75
N PHE A 228 -26.47 -8.58 -4.99
CA PHE A 228 -25.89 -7.31 -5.48
C PHE A 228 -26.41 -6.11 -4.67
N ASN A 229 -27.67 -6.06 -4.31
CA ASN A 229 -28.26 -4.94 -3.59
C ASN A 229 -27.69 -4.83 -2.17
N GLY A 230 -27.61 -5.95 -1.46
CA GLY A 230 -26.98 -6.00 -0.15
C GLY A 230 -25.48 -5.70 -0.20
N TRP A 231 -24.83 -5.99 -1.32
CA TRP A 231 -23.43 -5.66 -1.54
C TRP A 231 -23.22 -4.15 -1.74
N VAL A 232 -24.03 -3.52 -2.60
CA VAL A 232 -23.99 -2.07 -2.84
C VAL A 232 -24.39 -1.28 -1.59
N ALA A 233 -25.36 -1.78 -0.81
CA ALA A 233 -25.80 -1.14 0.43
C ALA A 233 -24.69 -1.01 1.50
N LYS A 234 -23.59 -1.77 1.37
CA LYS A 234 -22.41 -1.67 2.26
C LYS A 234 -21.50 -0.49 1.91
N ILE A 235 -21.67 0.12 0.74
CA ILE A 235 -20.91 1.29 0.31
C ILE A 235 -21.55 2.53 0.97
N ASP A 236 -21.17 2.78 2.20
CA ASP A 236 -21.68 3.92 2.98
C ASP A 236 -20.53 4.69 3.60
N LEU A 237 -20.17 5.80 2.96
CA LEU A 237 -19.09 6.68 3.44
C LEU A 237 -19.39 7.31 4.79
N ALA A 238 -20.67 7.57 5.12
CA ALA A 238 -21.05 8.19 6.39
C ALA A 238 -20.83 7.23 7.58
N ASN A 239 -21.00 5.92 7.35
CA ASN A 239 -20.79 4.89 8.34
C ASN A 239 -19.47 4.10 8.16
N ALA A 240 -18.62 4.52 7.21
CA ALA A 240 -17.34 3.87 6.96
C ALA A 240 -16.38 4.03 8.16
N GLU A 241 -15.52 3.02 8.33
CA GLU A 241 -14.49 3.03 9.36
C GLU A 241 -13.28 3.88 8.94
N ALA A 242 -12.75 4.68 9.86
CA ALA A 242 -11.47 5.36 9.71
C ALA A 242 -10.60 5.10 10.93
N TRP A 243 -9.28 5.25 10.79
CA TRP A 243 -8.36 5.18 11.93
C TRP A 243 -8.59 6.35 12.89
N LYS A 244 -8.81 7.55 12.33
CA LYS A 244 -9.25 8.74 13.06
C LYS A 244 -10.67 9.07 12.63
N GLU A 245 -11.57 9.30 13.57
CA GLU A 245 -12.96 9.65 13.26
C GLU A 245 -13.04 10.98 12.50
N GLU A 246 -12.10 11.90 12.78
CA GLU A 246 -11.98 13.18 12.07
C GLU A 246 -11.73 13.00 10.56
N ASP A 247 -10.94 11.98 10.16
CA ASP A 247 -10.67 11.69 8.74
C ASP A 247 -11.96 11.37 8.00
N LYS A 248 -12.87 10.60 8.59
CA LYS A 248 -14.16 10.28 7.98
C LYS A 248 -14.99 11.53 7.72
N ALA A 249 -15.12 12.42 8.71
CA ALA A 249 -15.87 13.66 8.57
C ALA A 249 -15.28 14.56 7.47
N ASN A 250 -13.96 14.67 7.43
CA ASN A 250 -13.23 15.44 6.44
C ASN A 250 -13.36 14.85 5.03
N ILE A 251 -13.22 13.53 4.87
CA ILE A 251 -13.43 12.81 3.59
C ILE A 251 -14.84 13.08 3.08
N LEU A 252 -15.85 12.92 3.94
CA LEU A 252 -17.24 13.14 3.57
C LEU A 252 -17.48 14.60 3.10
N SER A 253 -16.85 15.58 3.77
CA SER A 253 -16.91 16.99 3.38
C SER A 253 -16.29 17.23 2.01
N VAL A 254 -15.09 16.68 1.73
CA VAL A 254 -14.40 16.81 0.44
C VAL A 254 -15.22 16.19 -0.68
N VAL A 255 -15.72 14.95 -0.49
CA VAL A 255 -16.55 14.26 -1.48
C VAL A 255 -17.82 15.06 -1.80
N LYS A 256 -18.54 15.53 -0.76
CA LYS A 256 -19.76 16.36 -0.94
C LYS A 256 -19.47 17.66 -1.68
N SER A 257 -18.36 18.33 -1.39
CA SER A 257 -18.00 19.59 -2.06
C SER A 257 -17.73 19.39 -3.55
N LYS A 258 -17.04 18.31 -3.90
CA LYS A 258 -16.69 18.00 -5.29
C LYS A 258 -17.88 17.46 -6.11
N LEU A 259 -18.83 16.78 -5.48
CA LEU A 259 -20.08 16.34 -6.13
C LEU A 259 -21.05 17.47 -6.42
N LYS A 260 -21.00 18.59 -5.66
CA LYS A 260 -21.87 19.76 -5.86
C LYS A 260 -21.35 20.72 -6.93
N GLY A 261 -20.10 20.60 -7.32
CA GLY A 261 -19.43 21.49 -8.28
C GLY A 261 -19.26 20.91 -9.68
N GLY A 262 -19.88 19.76 -9.98
CA GLY A 262 -19.85 19.09 -11.29
C GLY A 262 -21.20 19.16 -11.99
#